data_67caa77979847cda0c9e96bedfce2b89
#
_entry.id   67caa77979847cda0c9e96bedfce2b89
#
_cell.length_a   1.000
_cell.length_b   1.000
_cell.length_c   1.000
_cell.angle_alpha   90.00
_cell.angle_beta   90.00
_cell.angle_gamma   90.00
#
_symmetry.space_group_name_H-M   'P 1'
#
loop_
_entity.id
_entity.type
_entity.pdbx_description
1 polymer ?
#
loop_
_entity_poly.entity_id
_entity_poly.type
_entity_poly.pdbx_seq_one_letter_code
_entity_poly.pdbx_strand_id
1 'polypeptide(L)'
;MKKFNGKKLLKNFVIALLGAIIGYLLYYSVIMEAIPLFIESSGIKYTVVSILALVILVAGCIVALNLIINKRVNKYLFFTMCVTYFAILFVALFLRSSIERVFIFNPLTGLIDTFSNREMAIQSIMNLAIFIPMGYFVRKLKYSNLFIFSIVISLAIELIQVATMRGFFDVFDILLYFIGIHIGYFIFKKWQIVVE
;
A
#
# COMPACT_ATOMS: atom_id res chain seq x y z
N MET A 1 -0.89 -21.81 36.75
CA MET A 1 0.33 -21.37 36.03
C MET A 1 0.22 -21.82 34.57
N LYS A 2 0.16 -20.85 33.60
CA LYS A 2 0.17 -21.19 32.16
C LYS A 2 1.58 -21.75 31.82
N LYS A 3 1.64 -23.01 31.37
CA LYS A 3 2.90 -23.62 30.90
C LYS A 3 3.56 -22.72 29.84
N PHE A 4 4.78 -22.29 30.10
CA PHE A 4 5.59 -21.48 29.21
C PHE A 4 5.88 -22.29 27.92
N ASN A 5 5.32 -21.87 26.80
CA ASN A 5 5.51 -22.56 25.53
C ASN A 5 6.65 -21.90 24.74
N GLY A 6 7.89 -22.33 25.01
CA GLY A 6 9.11 -21.80 24.40
C GLY A 6 9.08 -21.87 22.85
N LYS A 7 8.46 -22.90 22.27
CA LYS A 7 8.32 -23.00 20.79
C LYS A 7 7.46 -21.86 20.21
N LYS A 8 6.38 -21.46 20.90
CA LYS A 8 5.52 -20.34 20.48
C LYS A 8 6.27 -19.01 20.59
N LEU A 9 7.05 -18.84 21.64
CA LEU A 9 7.86 -17.62 21.85
C LEU A 9 8.91 -17.48 20.74
N LEU A 10 9.65 -18.56 20.46
CA LEU A 10 10.65 -18.58 19.38
C LEU A 10 10.04 -18.29 18.03
N LYS A 11 8.89 -18.89 17.70
CA LYS A 11 8.15 -18.62 16.47
C LYS A 11 7.81 -17.13 16.34
N ASN A 12 7.22 -16.53 17.39
CA ASN A 12 6.85 -15.11 17.36
C ASN A 12 8.07 -14.18 17.26
N PHE A 13 9.17 -14.53 17.90
CA PHE A 13 10.43 -13.80 17.78
C PHE A 13 10.98 -13.84 16.36
N VAL A 14 10.98 -15.00 15.71
CA VAL A 14 11.43 -15.14 14.31
C VAL A 14 10.53 -14.34 13.37
N ILE A 15 9.21 -14.35 13.56
CA ILE A 15 8.27 -13.55 12.77
C ILE A 15 8.57 -12.05 12.93
N ALA A 16 8.79 -11.59 14.17
CA ALA A 16 9.10 -10.19 14.45
C ALA A 16 10.43 -9.77 13.81
N LEU A 17 11.46 -10.61 13.93
CA LEU A 17 12.77 -10.34 13.34
C LEU A 17 12.70 -10.26 11.81
N LEU A 18 12.07 -11.24 11.16
CA LEU A 18 11.91 -11.25 9.70
C LEU A 18 11.07 -10.06 9.22
N GLY A 19 9.97 -9.74 9.93
CA GLY A 19 9.14 -8.59 9.61
C GLY A 19 9.90 -7.27 9.74
N ALA A 20 10.74 -7.13 10.76
CA ALA A 20 11.58 -5.95 10.93
C ALA A 20 12.63 -5.82 9.81
N ILE A 21 13.28 -6.90 9.42
CA ILE A 21 14.25 -6.91 8.32
C ILE A 21 13.56 -6.51 7.01
N ILE A 22 12.43 -7.13 6.67
CA ILE A 22 11.68 -6.83 5.44
C ILE A 22 11.20 -5.37 5.46
N GLY A 23 10.63 -4.91 6.57
CA GLY A 23 10.17 -3.53 6.72
C GLY A 23 11.30 -2.51 6.56
N TYR A 24 12.47 -2.77 7.14
CA TYR A 24 13.64 -1.93 6.98
C TYR A 24 14.14 -1.89 5.53
N LEU A 25 14.23 -3.05 4.87
CA LEU A 25 14.65 -3.12 3.47
C LEU A 25 13.69 -2.38 2.54
N LEU A 26 12.38 -2.54 2.73
CA LEU A 26 11.35 -1.82 1.96
C LEU A 26 11.41 -0.31 2.23
N TYR A 27 11.65 0.09 3.48
CA TYR A 27 11.81 1.50 3.80
C TYR A 27 12.99 2.10 3.04
N TYR A 28 14.15 1.46 3.11
CA TYR A 28 15.37 1.97 2.49
C TYR A 28 15.30 1.98 0.96
N SER A 29 14.71 0.93 0.34
CA SER A 29 14.68 0.79 -1.12
C SER A 29 13.54 1.54 -1.81
N VAL A 30 12.45 1.87 -1.10
CA VAL A 30 11.25 2.46 -1.72
C VAL A 30 10.79 3.72 -0.97
N ILE A 31 10.50 3.60 0.34
CA ILE A 31 9.80 4.67 1.07
C ILE A 31 10.71 5.89 1.25
N MET A 32 11.99 5.71 1.52
CA MET A 32 12.95 6.79 1.68
C MET A 32 13.07 7.66 0.41
N GLU A 33 12.93 7.06 -0.77
CA GLU A 33 12.93 7.79 -2.04
C GLU A 33 11.55 8.41 -2.36
N ALA A 34 10.48 7.89 -1.77
CA ALA A 34 9.13 8.41 -1.98
C ALA A 34 8.78 9.60 -1.07
N ILE A 35 9.36 9.72 0.12
CA ILE A 35 9.06 10.81 1.07
C ILE A 35 9.26 12.21 0.45
N PRO A 36 10.33 12.48 -0.34
CA PRO A 36 10.53 13.78 -0.99
C PRO A 36 9.41 14.20 -1.95
N LEU A 37 8.59 13.26 -2.45
CA LEU A 37 7.43 13.59 -3.29
C LEU A 37 6.31 14.33 -2.52
N PHE A 38 6.34 14.29 -1.19
CA PHE A 38 5.31 14.85 -0.31
C PHE A 38 5.80 16.03 0.53
N ILE A 39 7.08 16.04 0.90
CA ILE A 39 7.69 17.05 1.79
C ILE A 39 9.12 17.38 1.34
N GLU A 40 9.61 18.54 1.71
CA GLU A 40 11.02 18.92 1.49
C GLU A 40 11.97 17.89 2.12
N SER A 41 13.02 17.51 1.40
CA SER A 41 13.97 16.46 1.74
C SER A 41 14.95 16.82 2.87
N SER A 42 14.66 17.84 3.67
CA SER A 42 15.52 18.32 4.77
C SER A 42 14.73 18.83 5.96
N GLY A 43 15.40 18.95 7.10
CA GLY A 43 14.87 19.53 8.32
C GLY A 43 14.11 18.57 9.24
N ILE A 44 13.60 19.12 10.35
CA ILE A 44 12.94 18.33 11.41
C ILE A 44 11.71 17.60 10.90
N LYS A 45 10.91 18.22 10.03
CA LYS A 45 9.69 17.61 9.45
C LYS A 45 10.04 16.33 8.67
N TYR A 46 11.04 16.38 7.81
CA TYR A 46 11.53 15.23 7.07
C TYR A 46 11.96 14.10 8.01
N THR A 47 12.78 14.42 9.02
CA THR A 47 13.26 13.42 9.98
C THR A 47 12.13 12.75 10.75
N VAL A 48 11.15 13.53 11.24
CA VAL A 48 9.98 12.99 11.96
C VAL A 48 9.13 12.08 11.06
N VAL A 49 8.81 12.53 9.84
CA VAL A 49 8.02 11.74 8.89
C VAL A 49 8.75 10.46 8.49
N SER A 50 10.06 10.54 8.27
CA SER A 50 10.91 9.38 7.94
C SER A 50 10.91 8.33 9.04
N ILE A 51 11.07 8.75 10.30
CA ILE A 51 11.02 7.83 11.46
C ILE A 51 9.62 7.22 11.61
N LEU A 52 8.57 8.02 11.49
CA LEU A 52 7.19 7.51 11.57
C LEU A 52 6.89 6.51 10.45
N ALA A 53 7.30 6.80 9.22
CA ALA A 53 7.13 5.91 8.08
C ALA A 53 7.87 4.58 8.30
N LEU A 54 9.12 4.62 8.79
CA LEU A 54 9.89 3.42 9.13
C LEU A 54 9.17 2.58 10.19
N VAL A 55 8.73 3.20 11.29
CA VAL A 55 8.05 2.49 12.39
C VAL A 55 6.75 1.85 11.91
N ILE A 56 5.93 2.59 11.16
CA ILE A 56 4.66 2.09 10.63
C ILE A 56 4.90 0.93 9.66
N LEU A 57 5.89 1.04 8.78
CA LEU A 57 6.19 0.01 7.79
C LEU A 57 6.72 -1.27 8.44
N VAL A 58 7.64 -1.14 9.39
CA VAL A 58 8.18 -2.28 10.16
C VAL A 58 7.06 -2.96 10.94
N ALA A 59 6.24 -2.20 11.67
CA ALA A 59 5.10 -2.76 12.39
C ALA A 59 4.11 -3.45 11.44
N GLY A 60 3.81 -2.83 10.29
CA GLY A 60 2.96 -3.39 9.25
C GLY A 60 3.49 -4.71 8.70
N CYS A 61 4.79 -4.80 8.41
CA CYS A 61 5.43 -6.04 7.94
C CYS A 61 5.39 -7.16 8.98
N ILE A 62 5.62 -6.85 10.26
CA ILE A 62 5.51 -7.82 11.36
C ILE A 62 4.09 -8.36 11.45
N VAL A 63 3.09 -7.48 11.43
CA VAL A 63 1.67 -7.86 11.51
C VAL A 63 1.27 -8.66 10.28
N ALA A 64 1.67 -8.23 9.08
CA ALA A 64 1.38 -8.94 7.83
C ALA A 64 1.97 -10.37 7.84
N LEU A 65 3.24 -10.53 8.22
CA LEU A 65 3.85 -11.86 8.35
C LEU A 65 3.15 -12.73 9.40
N ASN A 66 2.81 -12.14 10.55
CA ASN A 66 2.07 -12.87 11.58
C ASN A 66 0.70 -13.35 11.06
N LEU A 67 0.03 -12.52 10.30
CA LEU A 67 -1.27 -12.82 9.68
C LEU A 67 -1.12 -13.88 8.57
N ILE A 68 -0.05 -13.82 7.77
CA ILE A 68 0.27 -14.84 6.75
C ILE A 68 0.47 -16.21 7.39
N ILE A 69 1.23 -16.26 8.48
CA ILE A 69 1.63 -17.53 9.12
C ILE A 69 0.50 -18.10 9.98
N ASN A 70 -0.21 -17.27 10.74
CA ASN A 70 -1.19 -17.73 11.71
C ASN A 70 -2.64 -17.70 11.19
N LYS A 71 -2.93 -16.95 10.12
CA LYS A 71 -4.26 -16.76 9.51
C LYS A 71 -5.34 -16.27 10.48
N ARG A 72 -4.94 -15.72 11.62
CA ARG A 72 -5.82 -15.24 12.68
C ARG A 72 -5.40 -13.87 13.11
N VAL A 73 -6.38 -13.01 13.36
CA VAL A 73 -6.15 -11.64 13.83
C VAL A 73 -7.23 -11.25 14.83
N ASN A 74 -6.82 -10.53 15.89
CA ASN A 74 -7.76 -9.94 16.81
C ASN A 74 -8.55 -8.84 16.11
N LYS A 75 -9.87 -8.71 16.40
CA LYS A 75 -10.77 -7.73 15.78
C LYS A 75 -10.30 -6.29 15.94
N TYR A 76 -9.73 -5.93 17.08
CA TYR A 76 -9.23 -4.56 17.31
C TYR A 76 -7.99 -4.28 16.47
N LEU A 77 -7.05 -5.24 16.41
CA LEU A 77 -5.88 -5.11 15.55
C LEU A 77 -6.28 -5.04 14.07
N PHE A 78 -7.24 -5.87 13.64
CA PHE A 78 -7.76 -5.83 12.27
C PHE A 78 -8.40 -4.47 11.95
N PHE A 79 -9.21 -3.91 12.86
CA PHE A 79 -9.80 -2.60 12.69
C PHE A 79 -8.73 -1.50 12.58
N THR A 80 -7.71 -1.53 13.47
CA THR A 80 -6.59 -0.59 13.42
C THR A 80 -5.85 -0.69 12.09
N MET A 81 -5.60 -1.90 11.58
CA MET A 81 -4.97 -2.10 10.26
C MET A 81 -5.81 -1.48 9.13
N CYS A 82 -7.13 -1.66 9.16
CA CYS A 82 -8.01 -1.06 8.15
C CYS A 82 -7.98 0.47 8.21
N VAL A 83 -8.08 1.07 9.39
CA VAL A 83 -8.01 2.53 9.57
C VAL A 83 -6.67 3.07 9.10
N THR A 84 -5.56 2.44 9.51
CA THR A 84 -4.21 2.83 9.08
C THR A 84 -4.06 2.71 7.56
N TYR A 85 -4.55 1.63 6.97
CA TYR A 85 -4.52 1.45 5.52
C TYR A 85 -5.24 2.56 4.77
N PHE A 86 -6.49 2.87 5.16
CA PHE A 86 -7.24 3.94 4.49
C PHE A 86 -6.64 5.33 4.73
N ALA A 87 -6.03 5.57 5.89
CA ALA A 87 -5.30 6.80 6.15
C ALA A 87 -4.07 6.93 5.24
N ILE A 88 -3.27 5.87 5.11
CA ILE A 88 -2.11 5.85 4.21
C ILE A 88 -2.57 6.03 2.75
N LEU A 89 -3.62 5.33 2.33
CA LEU A 89 -4.19 5.45 0.98
C LEU A 89 -4.61 6.90 0.70
N PHE A 90 -5.30 7.54 1.65
CA PHE A 90 -5.70 8.94 1.53
C PHE A 90 -4.50 9.88 1.41
N VAL A 91 -3.48 9.70 2.26
CA VAL A 91 -2.24 10.49 2.22
C VAL A 91 -1.55 10.32 0.87
N ALA A 92 -1.35 9.08 0.43
CA ALA A 92 -0.64 8.78 -0.81
C ALA A 92 -1.34 9.33 -2.06
N LEU A 93 -2.68 9.33 -2.08
CA LEU A 93 -3.45 9.78 -3.23
C LEU A 93 -3.73 11.29 -3.24
N PHE A 94 -3.91 11.92 -2.08
CA PHE A 94 -4.46 13.27 -2.01
C PHE A 94 -3.58 14.31 -1.29
N LEU A 95 -2.46 13.90 -0.67
CA LEU A 95 -1.55 14.85 -0.04
C LEU A 95 -0.27 15.11 -0.85
N ARG A 96 -0.16 14.53 -2.04
CA ARG A 96 0.91 14.86 -2.97
C ARG A 96 0.77 16.31 -3.45
N SER A 97 1.86 17.06 -3.50
CA SER A 97 1.87 18.40 -4.10
C SER A 97 1.89 18.28 -5.61
N SER A 98 0.92 18.88 -6.27
CA SER A 98 0.92 19.11 -7.72
C SER A 98 0.57 20.56 -7.98
N ILE A 99 1.18 21.17 -9.01
CA ILE A 99 0.97 22.60 -9.32
C ILE A 99 0.13 22.73 -10.59
N GLU A 100 0.08 21.71 -11.44
CA GLU A 100 -0.54 21.77 -12.75
C GLU A 100 -1.56 20.67 -12.98
N ARG A 101 -2.59 20.97 -13.79
CA ARG A 101 -3.53 19.96 -14.30
C ARG A 101 -2.98 19.42 -15.59
N VAL A 102 -2.51 18.18 -15.55
CA VAL A 102 -2.00 17.46 -16.72
C VAL A 102 -2.87 16.23 -16.99
N PHE A 103 -3.11 15.94 -18.27
CA PHE A 103 -3.86 14.78 -18.72
C PHE A 103 -2.95 13.92 -19.61
N ILE A 104 -2.64 12.71 -19.16
CA ILE A 104 -1.81 11.73 -19.87
C ILE A 104 -2.70 10.58 -20.29
N PHE A 105 -3.12 10.58 -21.57
CA PHE A 105 -4.03 9.55 -22.10
C PHE A 105 -3.31 8.33 -22.65
N ASN A 106 -2.03 8.43 -23.00
CA ASN A 106 -1.27 7.31 -23.53
C ASN A 106 -0.61 6.50 -22.39
N PRO A 107 -1.08 5.29 -22.05
CA PRO A 107 -0.50 4.49 -20.98
C PRO A 107 0.93 4.00 -21.29
N LEU A 108 1.34 4.00 -22.56
CA LEU A 108 2.70 3.58 -22.94
C LEU A 108 3.76 4.55 -22.45
N THR A 109 3.45 5.84 -22.31
CA THR A 109 4.39 6.82 -21.74
C THR A 109 4.75 6.46 -20.31
N GLY A 110 3.77 6.25 -19.43
CA GLY A 110 4.00 5.84 -18.05
C GLY A 110 4.73 4.50 -17.95
N LEU A 111 4.43 3.55 -18.85
CA LEU A 111 5.16 2.29 -18.92
C LEU A 111 6.64 2.50 -19.28
N ILE A 112 6.95 3.28 -20.32
CA ILE A 112 8.32 3.57 -20.74
C ILE A 112 9.07 4.31 -19.64
N ASP A 113 8.44 5.31 -19.00
CA ASP A 113 9.04 6.08 -17.93
C ASP A 113 9.35 5.20 -16.71
N THR A 114 8.49 4.23 -16.41
CA THR A 114 8.73 3.23 -15.34
C THR A 114 10.01 2.42 -15.56
N PHE A 115 10.34 2.08 -16.79
CA PHE A 115 11.56 1.34 -17.11
C PHE A 115 12.79 2.23 -17.32
N SER A 116 12.60 3.49 -17.59
CA SER A 116 13.68 4.44 -17.91
C SER A 116 14.13 5.27 -16.71
N ASN A 117 13.25 5.44 -15.70
CA ASN A 117 13.50 6.30 -14.56
C ASN A 117 13.15 5.57 -13.25
N ARG A 118 14.13 5.52 -12.34
CA ARG A 118 13.97 4.86 -11.03
C ARG A 118 12.85 5.49 -10.18
N GLU A 119 12.71 6.81 -10.17
CA GLU A 119 11.68 7.49 -9.40
C GLU A 119 10.27 7.12 -9.92
N MET A 120 10.10 7.07 -11.25
CA MET A 120 8.86 6.64 -11.88
C MET A 120 8.57 5.16 -11.62
N ALA A 121 9.61 4.30 -11.60
CA ALA A 121 9.47 2.89 -11.22
C ALA A 121 8.95 2.74 -9.78
N ILE A 122 9.54 3.48 -8.83
CA ILE A 122 9.10 3.46 -7.42
C ILE A 122 7.66 3.94 -7.31
N GLN A 123 7.29 5.04 -7.96
CA GLN A 123 5.94 5.56 -7.97
C GLN A 123 4.94 4.54 -8.54
N SER A 124 5.26 3.90 -9.65
CA SER A 124 4.43 2.87 -10.29
C SER A 124 4.23 1.65 -9.37
N ILE A 125 5.32 1.18 -8.74
CA ILE A 125 5.25 0.08 -7.76
C ILE A 125 4.36 0.49 -6.57
N MET A 126 4.49 1.70 -6.06
CA MET A 126 3.66 2.19 -4.95
C MET A 126 2.19 2.28 -5.35
N ASN A 127 1.88 2.84 -6.52
CA ASN A 127 0.52 2.97 -7.05
C ASN A 127 -0.13 1.59 -7.22
N LEU A 128 0.61 0.60 -7.67
CA LEU A 128 0.11 -0.78 -7.76
C LEU A 128 -0.06 -1.42 -6.38
N ALA A 129 0.98 -1.35 -5.54
CA ALA A 129 1.05 -2.07 -4.27
C ALA A 129 0.01 -1.57 -3.25
N ILE A 130 -0.26 -0.26 -3.21
CA ILE A 130 -1.19 0.33 -2.26
C ILE A 130 -2.64 -0.14 -2.49
N PHE A 131 -2.98 -0.59 -3.71
CA PHE A 131 -4.30 -1.12 -4.04
C PHE A 131 -4.45 -2.64 -3.82
N ILE A 132 -3.37 -3.38 -3.56
CA ILE A 132 -3.46 -4.81 -3.25
C ILE A 132 -4.35 -5.08 -2.02
N PRO A 133 -4.24 -4.35 -0.87
CA PRO A 133 -5.12 -4.58 0.26
C PRO A 133 -6.60 -4.29 -0.02
N MET A 134 -6.92 -3.42 -0.99
CA MET A 134 -8.30 -3.15 -1.42
C MET A 134 -9.00 -4.44 -1.89
N GLY A 135 -8.27 -5.36 -2.50
CA GLY A 135 -8.77 -6.67 -2.91
C GLY A 135 -9.39 -7.49 -1.77
N TYR A 136 -8.95 -7.29 -0.51
CA TYR A 136 -9.57 -7.93 0.64
C TYR A 136 -11.03 -7.51 0.83
N PHE A 137 -11.35 -6.24 0.65
CA PHE A 137 -12.69 -5.70 0.85
C PHE A 137 -13.66 -6.16 -0.25
N VAL A 138 -13.15 -6.34 -1.46
CA VAL A 138 -13.95 -6.76 -2.63
C VAL A 138 -13.92 -8.27 -2.90
N ARG A 139 -13.21 -9.09 -2.10
CA ARG A 139 -13.00 -10.53 -2.33
C ARG A 139 -14.27 -11.38 -2.45
N LYS A 140 -15.39 -10.88 -1.93
CA LYS A 140 -16.70 -11.56 -2.00
C LYS A 140 -17.52 -11.20 -3.24
N LEU A 141 -17.11 -10.22 -4.03
CA LEU A 141 -17.82 -9.83 -5.23
C LEU A 141 -17.72 -10.90 -6.31
N LYS A 142 -18.74 -10.95 -7.19
CA LYS A 142 -18.64 -11.66 -8.47
C LYS A 142 -17.60 -10.96 -9.34
N TYR A 143 -16.91 -11.70 -10.20
CA TYR A 143 -15.83 -11.15 -11.02
C TYR A 143 -16.28 -9.98 -11.93
N SER A 144 -17.49 -10.05 -12.49
CA SER A 144 -18.06 -8.94 -13.27
C SER A 144 -18.23 -7.65 -12.45
N ASN A 145 -18.70 -7.78 -11.21
CA ASN A 145 -18.87 -6.64 -10.32
C ASN A 145 -17.51 -6.08 -9.84
N LEU A 146 -16.52 -6.96 -9.61
CA LEU A 146 -15.15 -6.55 -9.32
C LEU A 146 -14.58 -5.73 -10.47
N PHE A 147 -14.75 -6.19 -11.72
CA PHE A 147 -14.24 -5.51 -12.90
C PHE A 147 -14.80 -4.08 -13.00
N ILE A 148 -16.14 -3.95 -12.90
CA ILE A 148 -16.80 -2.64 -12.92
C ILE A 148 -16.34 -1.76 -11.75
N PHE A 149 -16.32 -2.32 -10.54
CA PHE A 149 -15.88 -1.60 -9.35
C PHE A 149 -14.46 -1.06 -9.50
N SER A 150 -13.52 -1.88 -9.97
CA SER A 150 -12.12 -1.47 -10.11
C SER A 150 -11.94 -0.37 -11.14
N ILE A 151 -12.64 -0.41 -12.27
CA ILE A 151 -12.62 0.68 -13.25
C ILE A 151 -13.20 1.96 -12.65
N VAL A 152 -14.39 1.86 -12.06
CA VAL A 152 -15.07 3.04 -11.51
C VAL A 152 -14.25 3.72 -10.41
N ILE A 153 -13.70 2.95 -9.47
CA ILE A 153 -12.91 3.52 -8.38
C ILE A 153 -11.59 4.12 -8.87
N SER A 154 -10.90 3.46 -9.80
CA SER A 154 -9.65 3.97 -10.38
C SER A 154 -9.87 5.28 -11.13
N LEU A 155 -10.90 5.35 -11.98
CA LEU A 155 -11.29 6.59 -12.67
C LEU A 155 -11.69 7.70 -11.71
N ALA A 156 -12.48 7.38 -10.69
CA ALA A 156 -12.91 8.36 -9.69
C ALA A 156 -11.73 8.98 -8.95
N ILE A 157 -10.73 8.18 -8.59
CA ILE A 157 -9.51 8.67 -7.92
C ILE A 157 -8.78 9.65 -8.82
N GLU A 158 -8.50 9.30 -10.07
CA GLU A 158 -7.80 10.16 -11.02
C GLU A 158 -8.55 11.48 -11.27
N LEU A 159 -9.87 11.41 -11.43
CA LEU A 159 -10.69 12.61 -11.60
C LEU A 159 -10.65 13.51 -10.36
N ILE A 160 -10.69 12.95 -9.16
CA ILE A 160 -10.59 13.71 -7.89
C ILE A 160 -9.20 14.33 -7.77
N GLN A 161 -8.13 13.62 -8.12
CA GLN A 161 -6.75 14.14 -8.07
C GLN A 161 -6.59 15.36 -8.97
N VAL A 162 -7.07 15.30 -10.21
CA VAL A 162 -7.05 16.44 -11.13
C VAL A 162 -7.95 17.59 -10.66
N ALA A 163 -9.16 17.27 -10.19
CA ALA A 163 -10.11 18.27 -9.70
C ALA A 163 -9.55 19.05 -8.50
N THR A 164 -8.84 18.36 -7.61
CA THR A 164 -8.23 18.93 -6.40
C THR A 164 -6.81 19.48 -6.62
N MET A 165 -6.27 19.40 -7.83
CA MET A 165 -4.87 19.76 -8.16
C MET A 165 -3.86 18.98 -7.29
N ARG A 166 -4.11 17.71 -7.00
CA ARG A 166 -3.28 16.83 -6.18
C ARG A 166 -2.59 15.72 -6.97
N GLY A 167 -2.73 15.72 -8.28
CA GLY A 167 -2.13 14.76 -9.20
C GLY A 167 -2.48 15.09 -10.64
N PHE A 168 -1.97 14.26 -11.55
CA PHE A 168 -2.25 14.28 -12.97
C PHE A 168 -3.31 13.22 -13.28
N PHE A 169 -4.11 13.43 -14.33
CA PHE A 169 -4.91 12.34 -14.87
C PHE A 169 -4.02 11.43 -15.70
N ASP A 170 -3.72 10.25 -15.20
CA ASP A 170 -2.87 9.30 -15.91
C ASP A 170 -3.58 7.94 -16.11
N VAL A 171 -3.76 7.58 -17.38
CA VAL A 171 -4.36 6.29 -17.73
C VAL A 171 -3.49 5.12 -17.29
N PHE A 172 -2.19 5.28 -17.20
CA PHE A 172 -1.29 4.25 -16.70
C PHE A 172 -1.51 3.99 -15.19
N ASP A 173 -1.72 5.03 -14.38
CA ASP A 173 -2.05 4.89 -12.96
C ASP A 173 -3.40 4.18 -12.76
N ILE A 174 -4.41 4.47 -13.60
CA ILE A 174 -5.68 3.72 -13.60
C ILE A 174 -5.44 2.22 -13.80
N LEU A 175 -4.56 1.84 -14.73
CA LEU A 175 -4.20 0.43 -14.95
C LEU A 175 -3.49 -0.18 -13.75
N LEU A 176 -2.59 0.55 -13.10
CA LEU A 176 -1.87 0.08 -11.91
C LEU A 176 -2.83 -0.16 -10.74
N TYR A 177 -3.78 0.75 -10.47
CA TYR A 177 -4.82 0.59 -9.45
C TYR A 177 -5.69 -0.62 -9.75
N PHE A 178 -6.16 -0.72 -10.98
CA PHE A 178 -6.97 -1.86 -11.45
C PHE A 178 -6.24 -3.19 -11.23
N ILE A 179 -4.98 -3.30 -11.66
CA ILE A 179 -4.16 -4.51 -11.50
C ILE A 179 -3.94 -4.81 -10.03
N GLY A 180 -3.62 -3.82 -9.20
CA GLY A 180 -3.43 -3.97 -7.76
C GLY A 180 -4.66 -4.55 -7.06
N ILE A 181 -5.87 -4.02 -7.35
CA ILE A 181 -7.13 -4.54 -6.82
C ILE A 181 -7.34 -6.01 -7.22
N HIS A 182 -7.07 -6.36 -8.48
CA HIS A 182 -7.26 -7.72 -8.99
C HIS A 182 -6.26 -8.72 -8.38
N ILE A 183 -4.99 -8.33 -8.25
CA ILE A 183 -3.97 -9.14 -7.53
C ILE A 183 -4.46 -9.40 -6.11
N GLY A 184 -4.89 -8.36 -5.39
CA GLY A 184 -5.41 -8.48 -4.04
C GLY A 184 -6.65 -9.37 -3.96
N TYR A 185 -7.61 -9.21 -4.90
CA TYR A 185 -8.80 -10.06 -4.96
C TYR A 185 -8.44 -11.53 -5.07
N PHE A 186 -7.56 -11.92 -5.99
CA PHE A 186 -7.17 -13.32 -6.17
C PHE A 186 -6.41 -13.87 -4.95
N ILE A 187 -5.55 -13.08 -4.34
CA ILE A 187 -4.84 -13.45 -3.10
C ILE A 187 -5.85 -13.70 -1.98
N PHE A 188 -6.70 -12.71 -1.67
CA PHE A 188 -7.59 -12.76 -0.50
C PHE A 188 -8.83 -13.62 -0.71
N LYS A 189 -9.21 -13.95 -1.94
CA LYS A 189 -10.27 -14.92 -2.23
C LYS A 189 -9.86 -16.33 -1.84
N LYS A 190 -8.60 -16.69 -2.04
CA LYS A 190 -8.05 -17.99 -1.66
C LYS A 190 -7.64 -18.03 -0.18
N TRP A 191 -7.31 -16.88 0.37
CA TRP A 191 -6.75 -16.78 1.71
C TRP A 191 -7.80 -16.33 2.72
N GLN A 192 -8.30 -17.30 3.50
CA GLN A 192 -9.28 -17.02 4.54
C GLN A 192 -8.57 -16.58 5.82
N ILE A 193 -8.83 -15.35 6.22
CA ILE A 193 -8.38 -14.77 7.49
C ILE A 193 -9.53 -14.86 8.48
N VAL A 194 -9.25 -15.42 9.67
CA VAL A 194 -10.18 -15.49 10.79
C VAL A 194 -9.96 -14.26 11.67
N VAL A 195 -11.01 -13.47 11.83
CA VAL A 195 -11.03 -12.31 12.76
C VAL A 195 -11.70 -12.76 14.05
N GLU A 196 -10.97 -12.73 15.18
CA GLU A 196 -11.40 -13.17 16.53
C GLU A 196 -11.68 -11.95 17.45
#